data_a3ca6849a5959609428bf9c5a9f889a0
#
_entry.id   a3ca6849a5959609428bf9c5a9f889a0
#
_cell.length_a   1.000
_cell.length_b   1.000
_cell.length_c   1.000
_cell.angle_alpha   90.00
_cell.angle_beta   90.00
_cell.angle_gamma   90.00
#
_symmetry.space_group_name_H-M   'P 1'
#
loop_
_entity.id
_entity.type
_entity.pdbx_description
1 polymer ?
#
loop_
_entity_poly.entity_id
_entity_poly.type
_entity_poly.pdbx_seq_one_letter_code
_entity_poly.pdbx_strand_id
1 'polypeptide(L)'
;MAKTIILNAGHTLSGKGSGAVGHINESSETRKVVNLAKQCLECKGLKVIVANVDAANSSSAYLQEVVRQANQYPKADQFVSIHFNAGGGCGAECYSWKGEKTPVAVGICEELNKLGFRNRGVKNGSDLYVIKKTVMPATLVEVCFVDNRNDYELYNKLGVNAVAQAIMRGISKNA
;
A
#
# COMPACT_ATOMS: atom_id res chain seq x y z
N MET A 1 -18.79 9.71 -13.42
CA MET A 1 -17.94 10.43 -12.46
C MET A 1 -16.60 9.71 -12.38
N ALA A 2 -15.50 10.45 -12.17
CA ALA A 2 -14.18 9.83 -11.97
C ALA A 2 -14.19 9.02 -10.69
N LYS A 3 -13.58 7.82 -10.71
CA LYS A 3 -13.42 6.98 -9.52
C LYS A 3 -12.48 7.66 -8.52
N THR A 4 -12.77 7.50 -7.25
CA THR A 4 -12.01 8.09 -6.14
C THR A 4 -11.21 7.01 -5.42
N ILE A 5 -9.89 7.16 -5.41
CA ILE A 5 -8.95 6.26 -4.74
C ILE A 5 -8.35 6.97 -3.53
N ILE A 6 -8.33 6.31 -2.39
CA ILE A 6 -7.62 6.78 -1.21
C ILE A 6 -6.31 6.00 -1.09
N LEU A 7 -5.19 6.70 -1.09
CA LEU A 7 -3.87 6.13 -0.86
C LEU A 7 -3.39 6.46 0.55
N ASN A 8 -2.76 5.49 1.19
CA ASN A 8 -2.08 5.66 2.46
C ASN A 8 -0.65 5.13 2.37
N ALA A 9 0.31 5.91 2.81
CA ALA A 9 1.65 5.42 3.09
C ALA A 9 1.67 4.83 4.49
N GLY A 10 1.95 3.54 4.59
CA GLY A 10 2.02 2.82 5.85
C GLY A 10 2.97 3.49 6.84
N HIS A 11 2.64 3.38 8.11
CA HIS A 11 3.42 3.89 9.24
C HIS A 11 3.52 5.42 9.36
N THR A 12 3.98 5.90 10.51
CA THR A 12 4.43 7.27 10.70
C THR A 12 5.82 7.45 10.07
N LEU A 13 6.20 8.68 9.75
CA LEU A 13 7.51 8.96 9.17
C LEU A 13 8.66 8.68 10.17
N SER A 14 8.40 8.92 11.46
CA SER A 14 9.35 8.69 12.55
C SER A 14 8.64 8.49 13.88
N GLY A 15 9.35 7.97 14.88
CA GLY A 15 8.85 7.82 16.23
C GLY A 15 7.90 6.63 16.40
N LYS A 16 6.92 6.79 17.28
CA LYS A 16 5.94 5.72 17.58
C LYS A 16 5.06 5.45 16.36
N GLY A 17 5.02 4.19 15.93
CA GLY A 17 4.30 3.76 14.74
C GLY A 17 5.12 3.79 13.46
N SER A 18 6.42 4.11 13.51
CA SER A 18 7.32 3.96 12.36
C SER A 18 7.45 2.48 11.95
N GLY A 19 7.69 2.27 10.66
CA GLY A 19 7.78 0.96 10.05
C GLY A 19 9.13 0.28 10.25
N ALA A 20 9.26 -0.87 9.63
CA ALA A 20 10.46 -1.68 9.67
C ALA A 20 11.65 -0.99 8.96
N VAL A 21 12.85 -1.27 9.44
CA VAL A 21 14.10 -0.80 8.85
C VAL A 21 15.02 -2.00 8.64
N GLY A 22 15.39 -2.21 7.39
CA GLY A 22 16.36 -3.21 6.96
C GLY A 22 17.28 -2.60 5.91
N HIS A 23 17.39 -3.22 4.74
CA HIS A 23 18.00 -2.61 3.55
C HIS A 23 17.16 -1.43 3.02
N ILE A 24 15.85 -1.45 3.33
CA ILE A 24 14.86 -0.42 3.00
C ILE A 24 14.36 0.18 4.30
N ASN A 25 14.16 1.50 4.36
CA ASN A 25 13.39 2.15 5.41
C ASN A 25 11.93 2.27 4.94
N GLU A 26 11.06 1.44 5.48
CA GLU A 26 9.66 1.36 5.07
C GLU A 26 8.94 2.71 5.12
N SER A 27 9.07 3.44 6.23
CA SER A 27 8.36 4.71 6.44
C SER A 27 8.66 5.76 5.37
N SER A 28 9.90 5.83 4.90
CA SER A 28 10.30 6.77 3.85
C SER A 28 9.93 6.27 2.45
N GLU A 29 10.08 4.97 2.18
CA GLU A 29 9.83 4.42 0.86
C GLU A 29 8.33 4.36 0.53
N THR A 30 7.47 4.04 1.50
CA THR A 30 6.01 4.06 1.31
C THR A 30 5.52 5.43 0.84
N ARG A 31 6.09 6.52 1.35
CA ARG A 31 5.75 7.88 0.93
C ARG A 31 6.18 8.20 -0.50
N LYS A 32 7.36 7.74 -0.90
CA LYS A 32 7.83 7.91 -2.28
C LYS A 32 6.91 7.15 -3.25
N VAL A 33 6.56 5.90 -2.93
CA VAL A 33 5.65 5.09 -3.74
C VAL A 33 4.26 5.74 -3.83
N VAL A 34 3.69 6.18 -2.70
CA VAL A 34 2.38 6.85 -2.68
C VAL A 34 2.36 8.12 -3.52
N ASN A 35 3.39 8.97 -3.38
CA ASN A 35 3.45 10.22 -4.14
C ASN A 35 3.50 9.98 -5.66
N LEU A 36 4.29 9.02 -6.11
CA LEU A 36 4.37 8.65 -7.53
C LEU A 36 3.11 7.95 -8.02
N ALA A 37 2.55 7.02 -7.23
CA ALA A 37 1.30 6.34 -7.58
C ALA A 37 0.14 7.34 -7.69
N LYS A 38 0.06 8.34 -6.79
CA LYS A 38 -0.90 9.43 -6.87
C LYS A 38 -0.81 10.15 -8.22
N GLN A 39 0.38 10.63 -8.59
CA GLN A 39 0.59 11.32 -9.86
C GLN A 39 0.16 10.46 -11.06
N CYS A 40 0.56 9.18 -11.05
CA CYS A 40 0.20 8.26 -12.12
C CYS A 40 -1.31 8.00 -12.23
N LEU A 41 -2.01 7.86 -11.09
CA LEU A 41 -3.48 7.67 -11.06
C LEU A 41 -4.22 8.93 -11.52
N GLU A 42 -3.77 10.10 -11.09
CA GLU A 42 -4.35 11.39 -11.52
C GLU A 42 -4.18 11.61 -13.03
N CYS A 43 -3.02 11.25 -13.61
CA CYS A 43 -2.81 11.24 -15.06
C CYS A 43 -3.75 10.27 -15.80
N LYS A 44 -4.33 9.28 -15.13
CA LYS A 44 -5.36 8.39 -15.67
C LYS A 44 -6.78 8.90 -15.45
N GLY A 45 -6.94 10.11 -14.93
CA GLY A 45 -8.25 10.73 -14.70
C GLY A 45 -8.96 10.26 -13.43
N LEU A 46 -8.27 9.56 -12.52
CA LEU A 46 -8.85 9.21 -11.23
C LEU A 46 -8.66 10.35 -10.22
N LYS A 47 -9.62 10.49 -9.30
CA LYS A 47 -9.45 11.38 -8.15
C LYS A 47 -8.68 10.66 -7.06
N VAL A 48 -7.60 11.27 -6.55
CA VAL A 48 -6.78 10.65 -5.49
C VAL A 48 -6.79 11.50 -4.24
N ILE A 49 -7.11 10.86 -3.12
CA ILE A 49 -7.01 11.40 -1.76
C ILE A 49 -5.83 10.70 -1.08
N VAL A 50 -5.02 11.44 -0.34
CA VAL A 50 -3.92 10.87 0.45
C VAL A 50 -4.27 10.98 1.93
N ALA A 51 -4.31 9.84 2.61
CA ALA A 51 -4.58 9.71 4.04
C ALA A 51 -3.32 9.31 4.79
N ASN A 52 -2.31 10.19 4.81
CA ASN A 52 -1.04 9.97 5.51
C ASN A 52 -1.03 10.62 6.89
N VAL A 53 -0.32 9.98 7.82
CA VAL A 53 -0.06 10.49 9.16
C VAL A 53 1.43 10.36 9.46
N ASP A 54 2.13 11.50 9.54
CA ASP A 54 3.59 11.50 9.66
C ASP A 54 4.09 11.40 11.10
N ALA A 55 3.25 11.74 12.08
CA ALA A 55 3.56 11.62 13.49
C ALA A 55 2.31 11.25 14.30
N ALA A 56 2.49 10.43 15.33
CA ALA A 56 1.44 10.06 16.26
C ALA A 56 2.01 9.73 17.65
N ASN A 57 1.17 9.84 18.66
CA ASN A 57 1.56 9.54 20.05
C ASN A 57 1.65 8.03 20.33
N SER A 58 1.05 7.21 19.47
CA SER A 58 1.09 5.74 19.52
C SER A 58 0.73 5.13 18.17
N SER A 59 1.06 3.85 17.97
CA SER A 59 0.64 3.09 16.78
C SER A 59 -0.90 3.03 16.65
N SER A 60 -1.61 2.93 17.77
CA SER A 60 -3.08 2.94 17.77
C SER A 60 -3.63 4.31 17.32
N ALA A 61 -3.06 5.41 17.82
CA ALA A 61 -3.47 6.75 17.41
C ALA A 61 -3.21 6.99 15.93
N TYR A 62 -2.07 6.51 15.40
CA TYR A 62 -1.76 6.52 13.97
C TYR A 62 -2.87 5.83 13.17
N LEU A 63 -3.19 4.57 13.51
CA LEU A 63 -4.18 3.78 12.77
C LEU A 63 -5.58 4.41 12.82
N GLN A 64 -5.98 4.93 13.99
CA GLN A 64 -7.26 5.63 14.15
C GLN A 64 -7.34 6.87 13.27
N GLU A 65 -6.28 7.65 13.20
CA GLU A 65 -6.24 8.87 12.40
C GLU A 65 -6.28 8.57 10.89
N VAL A 66 -5.54 7.55 10.41
CA VAL A 66 -5.61 7.10 9.01
C VAL A 66 -7.05 6.72 8.65
N VAL A 67 -7.70 5.91 9.47
CA VAL A 67 -9.09 5.47 9.23
C VAL A 67 -10.05 6.66 9.30
N ARG A 68 -9.87 7.58 10.24
CA ARG A 68 -10.68 8.81 10.34
C ARG A 68 -10.60 9.64 9.06
N GLN A 69 -9.38 9.85 8.54
CA GLN A 69 -9.18 10.58 7.27
C GLN A 69 -9.83 9.87 6.09
N ALA A 70 -9.64 8.55 5.96
CA ALA A 70 -10.22 7.76 4.89
C ALA A 70 -11.75 7.80 4.92
N ASN A 71 -12.36 7.62 6.09
CA ASN A 71 -13.82 7.57 6.25
C ASN A 71 -14.53 8.93 6.08
N GLN A 72 -13.77 10.04 5.93
CA GLN A 72 -14.36 11.31 5.45
C GLN A 72 -14.85 11.21 4.00
N TYR A 73 -14.41 10.20 3.27
CA TYR A 73 -14.78 9.94 1.88
C TYR A 73 -15.49 8.58 1.73
N PRO A 74 -16.69 8.39 2.35
CA PRO A 74 -17.32 7.07 2.45
C PRO A 74 -17.79 6.51 1.11
N LYS A 75 -17.80 7.33 0.07
CA LYS A 75 -18.14 6.95 -1.32
C LYS A 75 -16.91 6.72 -2.19
N ALA A 76 -15.71 6.66 -1.61
CA ALA A 76 -14.51 6.32 -2.36
C ALA A 76 -14.62 4.87 -2.89
N ASP A 77 -14.11 4.63 -4.08
CA ASP A 77 -14.19 3.33 -4.73
C ASP A 77 -13.20 2.33 -4.12
N GLN A 78 -12.07 2.81 -3.61
CA GLN A 78 -11.02 1.96 -3.05
C GLN A 78 -10.13 2.72 -2.07
N PHE A 79 -9.74 2.06 -0.97
CA PHE A 79 -8.64 2.44 -0.09
C PHE A 79 -7.46 1.49 -0.33
N VAL A 80 -6.25 2.03 -0.51
CA VAL A 80 -5.02 1.25 -0.67
C VAL A 80 -3.94 1.76 0.27
N SER A 81 -3.53 0.93 1.22
CA SER A 81 -2.40 1.18 2.13
C SER A 81 -1.15 0.49 1.59
N ILE A 82 -0.06 1.23 1.45
CA ILE A 82 1.18 0.73 0.86
C ILE A 82 2.22 0.54 1.97
N HIS A 83 2.79 -0.66 2.05
CA HIS A 83 3.73 -1.14 3.05
C HIS A 83 4.90 -1.89 2.40
N PHE A 84 5.93 -2.15 3.19
CA PHE A 84 7.01 -3.08 2.92
C PHE A 84 7.14 -4.06 4.08
N ASN A 85 7.18 -5.34 3.79
CA ASN A 85 7.16 -6.41 4.77
C ASN A 85 8.51 -6.58 5.49
N ALA A 86 8.49 -7.30 6.61
CA ALA A 86 9.67 -7.77 7.35
C ALA A 86 9.42 -9.15 7.96
N GLY A 87 10.50 -9.86 8.32
CA GLY A 87 10.39 -11.16 8.98
C GLY A 87 10.95 -12.33 8.17
N GLY A 88 11.95 -12.08 7.31
CA GLY A 88 12.74 -13.09 6.61
C GLY A 88 12.03 -13.76 5.42
N GLY A 89 10.94 -13.20 4.95
CA GLY A 89 10.26 -13.65 3.73
C GLY A 89 10.85 -13.04 2.45
N CYS A 90 10.16 -13.25 1.30
CA CYS A 90 10.49 -12.60 0.04
C CYS A 90 9.25 -12.46 -0.84
N GLY A 91 9.22 -11.38 -1.66
CA GLY A 91 8.18 -11.12 -2.65
C GLY A 91 7.02 -10.24 -2.15
N ALA A 92 6.02 -10.07 -2.99
CA ALA A 92 4.87 -9.17 -2.79
C ALA A 92 3.61 -9.93 -2.39
N GLU A 93 2.79 -9.32 -1.55
CA GLU A 93 1.46 -9.82 -1.18
C GLU A 93 0.48 -8.68 -0.95
N CYS A 94 -0.80 -8.98 -1.02
CA CYS A 94 -1.85 -8.06 -0.64
C CYS A 94 -2.72 -8.66 0.45
N TYR A 95 -3.30 -7.79 1.26
CA TYR A 95 -4.28 -8.16 2.28
C TYR A 95 -5.62 -7.52 1.95
N SER A 96 -6.71 -8.28 2.12
CA SER A 96 -8.09 -7.84 1.96
C SER A 96 -8.96 -8.39 3.08
N TRP A 97 -10.19 -7.88 3.19
CA TRP A 97 -11.14 -8.41 4.14
C TRP A 97 -11.41 -9.90 3.87
N LYS A 98 -11.24 -10.75 4.89
CA LYS A 98 -11.40 -12.22 4.81
C LYS A 98 -10.56 -12.91 3.73
N GLY A 99 -9.55 -12.24 3.18
CA GLY A 99 -8.74 -12.79 2.09
C GLY A 99 -9.46 -12.81 0.74
N GLU A 100 -10.49 -12.01 0.57
CA GLU A 100 -11.21 -11.90 -0.70
C GLU A 100 -10.26 -11.48 -1.82
N LYS A 101 -10.27 -12.23 -2.91
CA LYS A 101 -9.48 -11.94 -4.10
C LYS A 101 -10.12 -10.82 -4.91
N THR A 102 -10.15 -9.60 -4.33
CA THR A 102 -10.68 -8.43 -5.04
C THR A 102 -9.85 -8.16 -6.30
N PRO A 103 -10.46 -7.65 -7.38
CA PRO A 103 -9.73 -7.36 -8.62
C PRO A 103 -8.52 -6.46 -8.41
N VAL A 104 -8.63 -5.46 -7.52
CA VAL A 104 -7.52 -4.55 -7.17
C VAL A 104 -6.38 -5.30 -6.48
N ALA A 105 -6.67 -6.11 -5.45
CA ALA A 105 -5.64 -6.85 -4.72
C ALA A 105 -4.91 -7.86 -5.61
N VAL A 106 -5.66 -8.61 -6.43
CA VAL A 106 -5.09 -9.55 -7.41
C VAL A 106 -4.26 -8.80 -8.45
N GLY A 107 -4.81 -7.73 -9.03
CA GLY A 107 -4.13 -6.95 -10.06
C GLY A 107 -2.82 -6.33 -9.59
N ILE A 108 -2.75 -5.84 -8.34
CA ILE A 108 -1.50 -5.32 -7.76
C ILE A 108 -0.47 -6.44 -7.62
N CYS A 109 -0.84 -7.60 -7.07
CA CYS A 109 0.05 -8.75 -6.95
C CYS A 109 0.60 -9.20 -8.31
N GLU A 110 -0.23 -9.24 -9.34
CA GLU A 110 0.17 -9.62 -10.70
C GLU A 110 1.13 -8.59 -11.33
N GLU A 111 0.85 -7.30 -11.17
CA GLU A 111 1.70 -6.25 -11.73
C GLU A 111 3.07 -6.18 -11.03
N LEU A 112 3.13 -6.40 -9.71
CA LEU A 112 4.40 -6.54 -8.98
C LEU A 112 5.15 -7.82 -9.40
N ASN A 113 4.44 -8.92 -9.64
CA ASN A 113 5.05 -10.16 -10.14
C ASN A 113 5.69 -9.97 -11.53
N LYS A 114 5.08 -9.20 -12.43
CA LYS A 114 5.68 -8.86 -13.73
C LYS A 114 7.00 -8.10 -13.61
N LEU A 115 7.24 -7.42 -12.51
CA LEU A 115 8.52 -6.77 -12.20
C LEU A 115 9.58 -7.74 -11.68
N GLY A 116 9.19 -8.98 -11.35
CA GLY A 116 10.08 -10.03 -10.86
C GLY A 116 9.91 -10.35 -9.36
N PHE A 117 9.08 -9.62 -8.61
CA PHE A 117 8.78 -9.98 -7.22
C PHE A 117 7.97 -11.28 -7.18
N ARG A 118 8.34 -12.20 -6.26
CA ARG A 118 7.56 -13.42 -6.03
C ARG A 118 6.12 -13.04 -5.64
N ASN A 119 5.13 -13.54 -6.38
CA ASN A 119 3.72 -13.35 -6.03
C ASN A 119 3.32 -14.30 -4.91
N ARG A 120 3.04 -13.75 -3.72
CA ARG A 120 2.57 -14.48 -2.53
C ARG A 120 1.04 -14.49 -2.43
N GLY A 121 0.36 -13.79 -3.34
CA GLY A 121 -1.10 -13.74 -3.46
C GLY A 121 -1.79 -12.84 -2.44
N VAL A 122 -3.11 -12.99 -2.38
CA VAL A 122 -3.98 -12.24 -1.46
C VAL A 122 -4.17 -13.03 -0.18
N LYS A 123 -4.01 -12.35 0.97
CA LYS A 123 -4.07 -12.88 2.33
C LYS A 123 -5.27 -12.32 3.10
N ASN A 124 -5.66 -13.01 4.15
CA ASN A 124 -6.68 -12.51 5.07
C ASN A 124 -6.12 -11.35 5.91
N GLY A 125 -6.70 -10.18 5.75
CA GLY A 125 -6.37 -8.94 6.47
C GLY A 125 -7.40 -8.53 7.52
N SER A 126 -8.31 -9.41 7.94
CA SER A 126 -9.40 -9.07 8.86
C SER A 126 -8.93 -8.53 10.22
N ASP A 127 -7.69 -8.83 10.62
CA ASP A 127 -7.09 -8.33 11.85
C ASP A 127 -6.35 -6.99 11.66
N LEU A 128 -6.12 -6.58 10.42
CA LEU A 128 -5.49 -5.30 10.10
C LEU A 128 -6.51 -4.17 10.27
N TYR A 129 -6.17 -3.21 11.14
CA TYR A 129 -7.09 -2.15 11.56
C TYR A 129 -7.63 -1.34 10.38
N VAL A 130 -6.79 -0.96 9.43
CA VAL A 130 -7.20 -0.19 8.24
C VAL A 130 -8.12 -0.99 7.31
N ILE A 131 -7.95 -2.31 7.21
CA ILE A 131 -8.86 -3.18 6.44
C ILE A 131 -10.21 -3.33 7.15
N LYS A 132 -10.17 -3.46 8.48
CA LYS A 132 -11.36 -3.72 9.30
C LYS A 132 -12.25 -2.49 9.49
N LYS A 133 -11.68 -1.28 9.51
CA LYS A 133 -12.34 -0.07 9.99
C LYS A 133 -12.61 0.98 8.91
N THR A 134 -12.05 0.86 7.72
CA THR A 134 -12.47 1.66 6.58
C THR A 134 -13.81 1.18 6.04
N VAL A 135 -14.65 2.11 5.57
CA VAL A 135 -16.03 1.80 5.13
C VAL A 135 -16.13 1.48 3.64
N MET A 136 -15.08 1.75 2.87
CA MET A 136 -14.95 1.39 1.47
C MET A 136 -14.13 0.11 1.31
N PRO A 137 -14.15 -0.54 0.13
CA PRO A 137 -13.24 -1.65 -0.17
C PRO A 137 -11.80 -1.27 0.11
N ALA A 138 -11.06 -2.13 0.83
CA ALA A 138 -9.72 -1.84 1.29
C ALA A 138 -8.72 -2.95 0.92
N THR A 139 -7.54 -2.53 0.48
CA THR A 139 -6.39 -3.39 0.19
C THR A 139 -5.16 -2.84 0.91
N LEU A 140 -4.39 -3.69 1.59
CA LEU A 140 -3.05 -3.37 2.06
C LEU A 140 -2.06 -4.14 1.19
N VAL A 141 -1.04 -3.44 0.72
CA VAL A 141 0.00 -3.98 -0.17
C VAL A 141 1.31 -4.06 0.59
N GLU A 142 1.91 -5.22 0.62
CA GLU A 142 3.31 -5.44 1.00
C GLU A 142 4.13 -5.61 -0.28
N VAL A 143 4.90 -4.58 -0.64
CA VAL A 143 5.62 -4.50 -1.92
C VAL A 143 6.70 -5.56 -2.02
N CYS A 144 7.53 -5.66 -0.97
CA CYS A 144 8.62 -6.63 -0.83
C CYS A 144 9.14 -6.61 0.61
N PHE A 145 10.10 -7.45 0.95
CA PHE A 145 10.64 -7.53 2.31
C PHE A 145 11.85 -6.60 2.49
N VAL A 146 11.80 -5.72 3.50
CA VAL A 146 12.89 -4.76 3.80
C VAL A 146 14.17 -5.43 4.25
N ASP A 147 14.08 -6.61 4.85
CA ASP A 147 15.16 -7.42 5.41
C ASP A 147 15.65 -8.52 4.44
N ASN A 148 15.08 -8.61 3.24
CA ASN A 148 15.50 -9.54 2.21
C ASN A 148 16.39 -8.87 1.18
N ARG A 149 17.63 -9.35 1.06
CA ARG A 149 18.63 -8.79 0.15
C ARG A 149 18.22 -8.86 -1.33
N ASN A 150 17.65 -9.98 -1.78
CA ASN A 150 17.25 -10.15 -3.17
C ASN A 150 16.08 -9.20 -3.53
N ASP A 151 15.11 -9.06 -2.63
CA ASP A 151 14.00 -8.11 -2.79
C ASP A 151 14.52 -6.67 -2.86
N TYR A 152 15.45 -6.31 -1.98
CA TYR A 152 16.09 -5.00 -1.99
C TYR A 152 16.87 -4.72 -3.29
N GLU A 153 17.71 -5.66 -3.74
CA GLU A 153 18.48 -5.51 -4.97
C GLU A 153 17.56 -5.34 -6.18
N LEU A 154 16.48 -6.13 -6.25
CA LEU A 154 15.46 -5.99 -7.30
C LEU A 154 14.77 -4.63 -7.22
N TYR A 155 14.28 -4.23 -6.02
CA TYR A 155 13.64 -2.94 -5.79
C TYR A 155 14.54 -1.77 -6.21
N ASN A 156 15.80 -1.79 -5.79
CA ASN A 156 16.79 -0.76 -6.09
C ASN A 156 17.11 -0.69 -7.60
N LYS A 157 17.22 -1.84 -8.27
CA LYS A 157 17.43 -1.92 -9.73
C LYS A 157 16.24 -1.36 -10.52
N LEU A 158 15.02 -1.67 -10.12
CA LEU A 158 13.79 -1.20 -10.78
C LEU A 158 13.52 0.28 -10.51
N GLY A 159 13.85 0.74 -9.31
CA GLY A 159 13.52 2.06 -8.81
C GLY A 159 12.05 2.21 -8.39
N VAL A 160 11.81 3.16 -7.52
CA VAL A 160 10.51 3.45 -6.92
C VAL A 160 9.42 3.74 -7.97
N ASN A 161 9.80 4.35 -9.10
CA ASN A 161 8.86 4.71 -10.16
C ASN A 161 8.23 3.47 -10.83
N ALA A 162 9.03 2.43 -11.11
CA ALA A 162 8.51 1.19 -11.70
C ALA A 162 7.50 0.50 -10.76
N VAL A 163 7.79 0.49 -9.47
CA VAL A 163 6.90 -0.08 -8.43
C VAL A 163 5.60 0.71 -8.31
N ALA A 164 5.70 2.05 -8.24
CA ALA A 164 4.52 2.91 -8.21
C ALA A 164 3.62 2.74 -9.44
N GLN A 165 4.22 2.62 -10.63
CA GLN A 165 3.48 2.34 -11.86
C GLN A 165 2.83 0.97 -11.86
N ALA A 166 3.47 -0.07 -11.32
CA ALA A 166 2.86 -1.39 -11.19
C ALA A 166 1.63 -1.36 -10.28
N ILE A 167 1.75 -0.73 -9.11
CA ILE A 167 0.61 -0.54 -8.19
C ILE A 167 -0.52 0.25 -8.87
N MET A 168 -0.18 1.36 -9.53
CA MET A 168 -1.14 2.16 -10.29
C MET A 168 -1.88 1.32 -11.34
N ARG A 169 -1.17 0.49 -12.12
CA ARG A 169 -1.80 -0.38 -13.13
C ARG A 169 -2.75 -1.40 -12.49
N GLY A 170 -2.35 -2.00 -11.36
CA GLY A 170 -3.20 -2.91 -10.59
C GLY A 170 -4.48 -2.23 -10.09
N ILE A 171 -4.40 -0.97 -9.67
CA ILE A 171 -5.56 -0.18 -9.23
C ILE A 171 -6.40 0.23 -10.45
N SER A 172 -5.83 0.95 -11.42
CA SER A 172 -6.58 1.63 -12.49
C SER A 172 -7.33 0.71 -13.44
N LYS A 173 -6.88 -0.54 -13.59
CA LYS A 173 -7.57 -1.55 -14.40
C LYS A 173 -8.76 -2.18 -13.70
N ASN A 174 -8.80 -2.11 -12.37
CA ASN A 174 -9.65 -2.96 -11.53
C ASN A 174 -10.49 -2.19 -10.50
N ALA A 175 -10.23 -0.93 -10.27
CA ALA A 175 -11.01 -0.08 -9.37
C ALA A 175 -12.29 0.44 -10.02
#